data_69c976a40c2311ba94f82db1a0b647ab
#
_entry.id   69c976a40c2311ba94f82db1a0b647ab
#
_cell.length_a   1.000
_cell.length_b   1.000
_cell.length_c   1.000
_cell.angle_alpha   90.00
_cell.angle_beta   90.00
_cell.angle_gamma   90.00
#
_symmetry.space_group_name_H-M   'P 1'
#
loop_
_entity.id
_entity.type
_entity.pdbx_description
1 polymer ?
#
loop_
_entity_poly.entity_id
_entity_poly.type
_entity_poly.pdbx_seq_one_letter_code
_entity_poly.pdbx_strand_id
1 'polypeptide(L)'
;MAKGLWQSGLDDWYGPGTRVVQRVRGYRPNRRGQIKLARWLRVGLLRGLSCVAACAVLVLAVDPSVVHPSVGEVERSLVCAFVLAWASFLWRGSLIRVVLRPGEIVRHGVWRHVVVPCSDVKELHRNSWRGGLVLETRTGEKVDFLWFDQSFWDLLYDFSDVCAHAMRCHARAASTSGRAEVSAGLQRRFTWSLGADLLAAGATVFLGLALLAAVRG
;
A
#
# COMPACT_ATOMS: atom_id res chain seq x y z
N MET A 1 -13.33 -13.93 22.47
CA MET A 1 -13.90 -12.72 23.10
C MET A 1 -13.65 -11.40 22.37
N ALA A 2 -12.81 -11.29 21.36
CA ALA A 2 -12.52 -10.03 20.65
C ALA A 2 -13.60 -9.55 19.65
N LYS A 3 -14.58 -10.36 19.30
CA LYS A 3 -15.64 -10.01 18.33
C LYS A 3 -16.64 -8.96 18.82
N GLY A 4 -16.90 -8.88 20.12
CA GLY A 4 -17.91 -7.97 20.67
C GLY A 4 -17.45 -6.51 20.80
N LEU A 5 -16.20 -6.28 21.11
CA LEU A 5 -15.61 -4.92 21.28
C LEU A 5 -15.52 -4.14 19.97
N TRP A 6 -15.35 -4.84 18.85
CA TRP A 6 -15.35 -4.22 17.51
C TRP A 6 -16.70 -3.71 17.08
N GLN A 7 -17.76 -4.39 17.47
CA GLN A 7 -19.12 -4.04 17.05
C GLN A 7 -19.71 -2.88 17.85
N SER A 8 -19.43 -2.79 19.16
CA SER A 8 -19.99 -1.72 20.00
C SER A 8 -19.42 -0.33 19.68
N GLY A 9 -18.12 -0.19 19.41
CA GLY A 9 -17.52 1.10 19.07
C GLY A 9 -17.86 1.64 17.66
N LEU A 10 -18.43 0.79 16.79
CA LEU A 10 -18.86 1.18 15.45
C LEU A 10 -20.18 1.93 15.44
N ASP A 11 -21.08 1.54 16.31
CA ASP A 11 -22.45 2.04 16.32
C ASP A 11 -22.54 3.45 16.97
N ASP A 12 -21.56 3.83 17.80
CA ASP A 12 -21.53 5.12 18.51
C ASP A 12 -21.22 6.32 17.61
N TRP A 13 -20.54 6.13 16.46
CA TRP A 13 -20.09 7.23 15.58
C TRP A 13 -20.93 7.42 14.32
N TYR A 14 -21.44 6.33 13.81
CA TYR A 14 -22.25 6.35 12.59
C TYR A 14 -23.51 5.58 12.88
N GLY A 15 -24.51 5.92 13.35
CA GLY A 15 -25.73 5.17 13.65
C GLY A 15 -25.82 3.75 13.05
N PRO A 16 -26.50 2.84 13.68
CA PRO A 16 -26.61 1.47 13.20
C PRO A 16 -27.23 1.47 11.80
N GLY A 17 -26.51 0.92 10.81
CA GLY A 17 -27.00 0.79 9.44
C GLY A 17 -26.39 1.71 8.39
N THR A 18 -25.46 2.61 8.76
CA THR A 18 -24.75 3.40 7.74
C THR A 18 -23.90 2.51 6.84
N ARG A 19 -23.75 2.90 5.55
CA ARG A 19 -22.93 2.15 4.58
C ARG A 19 -21.49 1.92 5.08
N VAL A 20 -20.94 2.87 5.83
CA VAL A 20 -19.60 2.79 6.42
C VAL A 20 -19.53 1.67 7.44
N VAL A 21 -20.47 1.59 8.38
CA VAL A 21 -20.55 0.56 9.41
C VAL A 21 -20.70 -0.83 8.78
N GLN A 22 -21.57 -0.98 7.79
CA GLN A 22 -21.78 -2.25 7.09
C GLN A 22 -20.50 -2.72 6.38
N ARG A 23 -19.73 -1.81 5.76
CA ARG A 23 -18.48 -2.13 5.10
C ARG A 23 -17.36 -2.50 6.09
N VAL A 24 -17.25 -1.78 7.20
CA VAL A 24 -16.26 -2.13 8.25
C VAL A 24 -16.58 -3.49 8.85
N ARG A 25 -17.85 -3.83 9.06
CA ARG A 25 -18.27 -5.18 9.50
C ARG A 25 -17.85 -6.30 8.53
N GLY A 26 -17.66 -6.00 7.25
CA GLY A 26 -17.15 -6.92 6.24
C GLY A 26 -15.66 -7.27 6.40
N TYR A 27 -14.90 -6.45 7.10
CA TYR A 27 -13.48 -6.70 7.36
C TYR A 27 -13.30 -7.66 8.54
N ARG A 28 -13.13 -8.94 8.23
CA ARG A 28 -12.91 -9.97 9.25
C ARG A 28 -11.42 -10.05 9.62
N PRO A 29 -11.09 -10.16 10.92
CA PRO A 29 -9.73 -10.44 11.35
C PRO A 29 -9.30 -11.82 10.81
N ASN A 30 -8.07 -11.92 10.36
CA ASN A 30 -7.47 -13.19 9.99
C ASN A 30 -7.21 -14.05 11.26
N ARG A 31 -6.67 -15.28 11.07
CA ARG A 31 -6.34 -16.18 12.20
C ARG A 31 -5.39 -15.55 13.22
N ARG A 32 -4.62 -14.52 12.86
CA ARG A 32 -3.70 -13.78 13.74
C ARG A 32 -4.35 -12.53 14.35
N GLY A 33 -5.67 -12.33 14.22
CA GLY A 33 -6.36 -11.15 14.72
C GLY A 33 -6.07 -9.85 13.94
N GLN A 34 -5.46 -9.95 12.76
CA GLN A 34 -5.09 -8.77 11.95
C GLN A 34 -6.19 -8.44 10.95
N ILE A 35 -6.48 -7.16 10.78
CA ILE A 35 -7.39 -6.66 9.76
C ILE A 35 -6.58 -5.91 8.70
N LYS A 36 -6.73 -6.32 7.43
CA LYS A 36 -6.05 -5.70 6.30
C LYS A 36 -7.01 -4.75 5.58
N LEU A 37 -6.69 -3.48 5.58
CA LEU A 37 -7.40 -2.44 4.85
C LEU A 37 -6.63 -2.15 3.55
N ALA A 38 -7.15 -2.61 2.42
CA ALA A 38 -6.54 -2.41 1.10
C ALA A 38 -7.63 -2.25 0.03
N ARG A 39 -7.35 -1.44 -0.99
CA ARG A 39 -8.22 -1.32 -2.17
C ARG A 39 -7.94 -2.48 -3.12
N TRP A 40 -8.73 -3.54 -3.04
CA TRP A 40 -8.56 -4.75 -3.84
C TRP A 40 -8.49 -4.51 -5.35
N LEU A 41 -9.37 -3.66 -5.86
CA LEU A 41 -9.38 -3.31 -7.28
C LEU A 41 -8.05 -2.69 -7.71
N ARG A 42 -7.52 -1.75 -6.92
CA ARG A 42 -6.23 -1.12 -7.17
C ARG A 42 -5.08 -2.12 -7.12
N VAL A 43 -5.08 -3.00 -6.11
CA VAL A 43 -4.05 -4.04 -5.98
C VAL A 43 -4.06 -4.96 -7.19
N GLY A 44 -5.24 -5.43 -7.61
CA GLY A 44 -5.41 -6.28 -8.79
C GLY A 44 -4.96 -5.60 -10.08
N LEU A 45 -5.39 -4.35 -10.30
CA LEU A 45 -5.05 -3.59 -11.49
C LEU A 45 -3.54 -3.30 -11.57
N LEU A 46 -2.91 -2.83 -10.49
CA LEU A 46 -1.48 -2.54 -10.50
C LEU A 46 -0.63 -3.80 -10.71
N ARG A 47 -1.01 -4.93 -10.11
CA ARG A 47 -0.33 -6.21 -10.34
C ARG A 47 -0.56 -6.73 -11.75
N GLY A 48 -1.79 -6.66 -12.24
CA GLY A 48 -2.11 -7.04 -13.61
C GLY A 48 -1.29 -6.27 -14.62
N LEU A 49 -1.23 -4.95 -14.52
CA LEU A 49 -0.40 -4.09 -15.37
C LEU A 49 1.08 -4.44 -15.27
N SER A 50 1.60 -4.70 -14.06
CA SER A 50 3.00 -5.13 -13.88
C SER A 50 3.29 -6.45 -14.55
N CYS A 51 2.38 -7.43 -14.46
CA CYS A 51 2.54 -8.72 -15.13
C CYS A 51 2.49 -8.56 -16.65
N VAL A 52 1.54 -7.79 -17.19
CA VAL A 52 1.46 -7.51 -18.64
C VAL A 52 2.74 -6.85 -19.13
N ALA A 53 3.26 -5.85 -18.42
CA ALA A 53 4.51 -5.19 -18.75
C ALA A 53 5.70 -6.17 -18.74
N ALA A 54 5.80 -7.04 -17.73
CA ALA A 54 6.85 -8.05 -17.66
C ALA A 54 6.76 -9.06 -18.82
N CYS A 55 5.54 -9.52 -19.17
CA CYS A 55 5.31 -10.40 -20.31
C CYS A 55 5.69 -9.72 -21.64
N ALA A 56 5.34 -8.45 -21.81
CA ALA A 56 5.71 -7.68 -23.01
C ALA A 56 7.25 -7.61 -23.16
N VAL A 57 7.98 -7.35 -22.09
CA VAL A 57 9.45 -7.35 -22.12
C VAL A 57 10.01 -8.74 -22.46
N LEU A 58 9.44 -9.82 -21.93
CA LEU A 58 9.86 -11.17 -22.26
C LEU A 58 9.66 -11.45 -23.75
N VAL A 59 8.54 -11.05 -24.35
CA VAL A 59 8.28 -11.22 -25.79
C VAL A 59 9.31 -10.42 -26.59
N LEU A 60 9.58 -9.15 -26.25
CA LEU A 60 10.56 -8.30 -26.91
C LEU A 60 12.00 -8.84 -26.79
N ALA A 61 12.31 -9.53 -25.69
CA ALA A 61 13.62 -10.14 -25.48
C ALA A 61 13.83 -11.45 -26.28
N VAL A 62 12.76 -12.25 -26.43
CA VAL A 62 12.82 -13.56 -27.11
C VAL A 62 12.67 -13.43 -28.61
N ASP A 63 11.78 -12.57 -29.05
CA ASP A 63 11.49 -12.36 -30.49
C ASP A 63 11.74 -10.91 -30.91
N PRO A 64 12.97 -10.61 -31.38
CA PRO A 64 13.31 -9.27 -31.84
C PRO A 64 12.56 -8.85 -33.11
N SER A 65 11.93 -9.78 -33.85
CA SER A 65 11.17 -9.46 -35.06
C SER A 65 9.88 -8.70 -34.79
N VAL A 66 9.38 -8.73 -33.54
CA VAL A 66 8.19 -7.97 -33.10
C VAL A 66 8.45 -6.46 -33.12
N VAL A 67 9.71 -6.04 -33.06
CA VAL A 67 10.09 -4.63 -33.10
C VAL A 67 10.50 -4.25 -34.53
N HIS A 68 10.13 -3.05 -34.97
CA HIS A 68 10.51 -2.56 -36.28
C HIS A 68 12.04 -2.65 -36.49
N PRO A 69 12.54 -3.11 -37.64
CA PRO A 69 13.97 -3.38 -37.86
C PRO A 69 14.88 -2.13 -37.73
N SER A 70 14.27 -0.92 -37.74
CA SER A 70 15.03 0.33 -37.52
C SER A 70 15.38 0.60 -36.06
N VAL A 71 14.81 -0.14 -35.09
CA VAL A 71 15.10 0.06 -33.66
C VAL A 71 16.39 -0.68 -33.31
N GLY A 72 17.41 0.06 -32.93
CA GLY A 72 18.71 -0.47 -32.52
C GLY A 72 18.66 -1.26 -31.22
N GLU A 73 19.70 -2.08 -30.99
CA GLU A 73 19.80 -2.87 -29.74
C GLU A 73 19.82 -2.01 -28.49
N VAL A 74 20.45 -0.85 -28.55
CA VAL A 74 20.52 0.12 -27.46
C VAL A 74 19.12 0.62 -27.09
N GLU A 75 18.37 1.07 -28.08
CA GLU A 75 17.01 1.61 -27.88
C GLU A 75 16.07 0.54 -27.31
N ARG A 76 16.12 -0.67 -27.86
CA ARG A 76 15.31 -1.80 -27.36
C ARG A 76 15.63 -2.12 -25.91
N SER A 77 16.91 -2.18 -25.55
CA SER A 77 17.33 -2.46 -24.18
C SER A 77 16.91 -1.36 -23.20
N LEU A 78 16.98 -0.10 -23.63
CA LEU A 78 16.49 1.03 -22.83
C LEU A 78 14.98 0.99 -22.61
N VAL A 79 14.19 0.65 -23.64
CA VAL A 79 12.75 0.48 -23.51
C VAL A 79 12.43 -0.65 -22.54
N CYS A 80 13.09 -1.80 -22.65
CA CYS A 80 12.90 -2.92 -21.72
C CYS A 80 13.25 -2.52 -20.28
N ALA A 81 14.37 -1.82 -20.07
CA ALA A 81 14.77 -1.32 -18.76
C ALA A 81 13.71 -0.38 -18.17
N PHE A 82 13.22 0.57 -18.95
CA PHE A 82 12.20 1.52 -18.53
C PHE A 82 10.89 0.82 -18.17
N VAL A 83 10.41 -0.10 -19.00
CA VAL A 83 9.16 -0.84 -18.78
C VAL A 83 9.25 -1.70 -17.51
N LEU A 84 10.38 -2.38 -17.26
CA LEU A 84 10.59 -3.15 -16.03
C LEU A 84 10.71 -2.27 -14.79
N ALA A 85 11.39 -1.13 -14.87
CA ALA A 85 11.45 -0.18 -13.78
C ALA A 85 10.06 0.34 -13.40
N TRP A 86 9.24 0.67 -14.41
CA TRP A 86 7.86 1.08 -14.23
C TRP A 86 6.99 -0.04 -13.64
N ALA A 87 7.13 -1.27 -14.15
CA ALA A 87 6.44 -2.44 -13.60
C ALA A 87 6.81 -2.70 -12.13
N SER A 88 8.08 -2.55 -11.76
CA SER A 88 8.55 -2.62 -10.37
C SER A 88 7.87 -1.58 -9.49
N PHE A 89 7.77 -0.34 -9.96
CA PHE A 89 7.09 0.74 -9.23
C PHE A 89 5.59 0.46 -9.07
N LEU A 90 4.90 0.00 -10.10
CA LEU A 90 3.50 -0.39 -10.03
C LEU A 90 3.30 -1.54 -9.05
N TRP A 91 4.16 -2.55 -9.08
CA TRP A 91 4.12 -3.67 -8.14
C TRP A 91 4.26 -3.20 -6.70
N ARG A 92 5.24 -2.33 -6.41
CA ARG A 92 5.42 -1.73 -5.08
C ARG A 92 4.19 -0.91 -4.67
N GLY A 93 3.60 -0.17 -5.60
CA GLY A 93 2.34 0.56 -5.38
C GLY A 93 1.18 -0.32 -4.96
N SER A 94 1.17 -1.60 -5.41
CA SER A 94 0.16 -2.59 -5.01
C SER A 94 0.29 -3.04 -3.55
N LEU A 95 1.44 -2.83 -2.91
CA LEU A 95 1.69 -3.23 -1.52
C LEU A 95 1.16 -2.22 -0.50
N ILE A 96 0.71 -1.05 -0.97
CA ILE A 96 0.20 0.00 -0.09
C ILE A 96 -1.10 -0.47 0.56
N ARG A 97 -1.04 -0.60 1.89
CA ARG A 97 -2.15 -1.06 2.73
C ARG A 97 -1.97 -0.60 4.16
N VAL A 98 -3.05 -0.62 4.91
CA VAL A 98 -3.01 -0.50 6.37
C VAL A 98 -3.35 -1.86 6.97
N VAL A 99 -2.58 -2.28 7.94
CA VAL A 99 -2.81 -3.51 8.69
C VAL A 99 -2.99 -3.14 10.15
N LEU A 100 -4.17 -3.42 10.69
CA LEU A 100 -4.46 -3.27 12.10
C LEU A 100 -4.05 -4.57 12.79
N ARG A 101 -3.05 -4.49 13.65
CA ARG A 101 -2.56 -5.60 14.50
C ARG A 101 -2.98 -5.36 15.94
N PRO A 102 -3.09 -6.39 16.78
CA PRO A 102 -3.34 -6.18 18.20
C PRO A 102 -2.33 -5.20 18.80
N GLY A 103 -2.80 -4.03 19.25
CA GLY A 103 -1.97 -2.96 19.83
C GLY A 103 -1.24 -2.05 18.83
N GLU A 104 -1.28 -2.31 17.52
CA GLU A 104 -0.50 -1.55 16.53
C GLU A 104 -1.29 -1.24 15.26
N ILE A 105 -1.02 -0.09 14.67
CA ILE A 105 -1.44 0.30 13.33
C ILE A 105 -0.21 0.28 12.42
N VAL A 106 -0.18 -0.60 11.42
CA VAL A 106 0.95 -0.73 10.49
C VAL A 106 0.54 -0.18 9.14
N ARG A 107 1.17 0.91 8.71
CA ARG A 107 1.05 1.45 7.37
C ARG A 107 2.15 0.88 6.48
N HIS A 108 1.79 0.13 5.46
CA HIS A 108 2.72 -0.25 4.39
C HIS A 108 2.69 0.82 3.30
N GLY A 109 3.82 1.47 3.06
CA GLY A 109 4.04 2.37 1.93
C GLY A 109 4.78 1.66 0.79
N VAL A 110 5.19 2.41 -0.22
CA VAL A 110 5.93 1.91 -1.40
C VAL A 110 7.30 1.34 -0.99
N TRP A 111 8.03 2.06 -0.14
CA TRP A 111 9.40 1.73 0.26
C TRP A 111 9.55 1.39 1.74
N ARG A 112 8.70 1.95 2.58
CA ARG A 112 8.81 1.83 4.03
C ARG A 112 7.46 1.48 4.63
N HIS A 113 7.49 0.68 5.68
CA HIS A 113 6.33 0.53 6.55
C HIS A 113 6.58 1.27 7.86
N VAL A 114 5.51 1.85 8.38
CA VAL A 114 5.49 2.61 9.62
C VAL A 114 4.60 1.87 10.59
N VAL A 115 5.12 1.58 11.76
CA VAL A 115 4.38 0.94 12.86
C VAL A 115 4.09 2.02 13.89
N VAL A 116 2.81 2.23 14.17
CA VAL A 116 2.33 3.18 15.19
C VAL A 116 1.65 2.37 16.29
N PRO A 117 2.14 2.41 17.52
CA PRO A 117 1.45 1.81 18.66
C PRO A 117 0.10 2.51 18.88
N CYS A 118 -0.95 1.74 19.17
CA CYS A 118 -2.28 2.31 19.44
C CYS A 118 -2.30 3.26 20.64
N SER A 119 -1.43 3.02 21.64
CA SER A 119 -1.26 3.89 22.80
C SER A 119 -0.74 5.28 22.48
N ASP A 120 0.00 5.40 21.36
CA ASP A 120 0.61 6.66 20.92
C ASP A 120 -0.29 7.45 19.96
N VAL A 121 -1.42 6.91 19.54
CA VAL A 121 -2.39 7.60 18.69
C VAL A 121 -3.07 8.70 19.48
N LYS A 122 -2.88 9.96 19.06
CA LYS A 122 -3.56 11.14 19.61
C LYS A 122 -4.85 11.40 18.85
N GLU A 123 -4.72 11.62 17.55
CA GLU A 123 -5.83 11.99 16.70
C GLU A 123 -5.64 11.46 15.27
N LEU A 124 -6.76 11.23 14.59
CA LEU A 124 -6.82 10.91 13.17
C LEU A 124 -7.71 11.92 12.48
N HIS A 125 -7.14 12.75 11.62
CA HIS A 125 -7.87 13.79 10.90
C HIS A 125 -7.64 13.70 9.39
N ARG A 126 -8.51 14.36 8.63
CA ARG A 126 -8.31 14.53 7.19
C ARG A 126 -7.42 15.75 6.94
N ASN A 127 -6.45 15.58 6.05
CA ASN A 127 -5.71 16.71 5.52
C ASN A 127 -6.58 17.43 4.47
N SER A 128 -7.04 18.63 4.79
CA SER A 128 -7.89 19.43 3.91
C SER A 128 -7.25 19.79 2.56
N TRP A 129 -5.92 19.89 2.52
CA TRP A 129 -5.16 20.27 1.34
C TRP A 129 -4.86 19.12 0.37
N ARG A 130 -4.72 17.90 0.90
CA ARG A 130 -4.31 16.72 0.10
C ARG A 130 -5.32 15.59 0.13
N GLY A 131 -6.45 15.79 0.79
CA GLY A 131 -7.54 14.79 0.87
C GLY A 131 -7.20 13.50 1.62
N GLY A 132 -5.94 13.31 2.03
CA GLY A 132 -5.47 12.10 2.68
C GLY A 132 -5.77 12.06 4.18
N LEU A 133 -5.66 10.88 4.77
CA LEU A 133 -5.73 10.69 6.21
C LEU A 133 -4.37 10.98 6.85
N VAL A 134 -4.38 11.71 7.96
CA VAL A 134 -3.19 11.99 8.78
C VAL A 134 -3.45 11.49 10.19
N LEU A 135 -2.55 10.64 10.67
CA LEU A 135 -2.53 10.20 12.05
C LEU A 135 -1.48 11.03 12.80
N GLU A 136 -1.91 11.72 13.83
CA GLU A 136 -1.04 12.44 14.76
C GLU A 136 -0.78 11.59 15.99
N THR A 137 0.49 11.44 16.34
CA THR A 137 0.92 10.74 17.55
C THR A 137 0.91 11.69 18.74
N ARG A 138 0.93 11.16 19.95
CA ARG A 138 1.05 11.96 21.18
C ARG A 138 2.40 12.68 21.27
N THR A 139 3.42 12.15 20.61
CA THR A 139 4.74 12.77 20.47
C THR A 139 4.77 13.91 19.46
N GLY A 140 3.65 14.18 18.76
CA GLY A 140 3.52 15.23 17.75
C GLY A 140 3.99 14.81 16.35
N GLU A 141 4.44 13.58 16.15
CA GLU A 141 4.79 13.07 14.83
C GLU A 141 3.53 12.84 13.99
N LYS A 142 3.61 13.19 12.70
CA LYS A 142 2.52 13.02 11.74
C LYS A 142 2.83 11.91 10.76
N VAL A 143 1.91 10.97 10.63
CA VAL A 143 1.97 9.86 9.67
C VAL A 143 0.92 10.08 8.59
N ASP A 144 1.35 10.44 7.39
CA ASP A 144 0.46 10.70 6.26
C ASP A 144 0.07 9.39 5.57
N PHE A 145 -1.22 9.22 5.34
CA PHE A 145 -1.79 8.14 4.56
C PHE A 145 -2.23 8.68 3.18
N LEU A 146 -1.30 9.30 2.45
CA LEU A 146 -1.53 9.99 1.17
C LEU A 146 -2.27 9.14 0.11
N TRP A 147 -2.11 7.83 0.17
CA TRP A 147 -2.70 6.91 -0.78
C TRP A 147 -4.15 6.52 -0.46
N PHE A 148 -4.68 7.03 0.63
CA PHE A 148 -6.09 6.97 1.02
C PHE A 148 -6.80 8.28 0.66
N ASP A 149 -6.34 8.92 -0.42
CA ASP A 149 -6.83 10.18 -0.93
C ASP A 149 -8.24 10.04 -1.55
N GLN A 150 -8.98 11.15 -1.57
CA GLN A 150 -10.26 11.29 -2.25
C GLN A 150 -10.05 11.16 -3.78
N SER A 151 -9.94 9.93 -4.26
CA SER A 151 -10.04 9.66 -5.70
C SER A 151 -11.53 9.52 -6.06
N PHE A 152 -11.85 9.65 -7.35
CA PHE A 152 -13.19 9.35 -7.88
C PHE A 152 -13.76 8.03 -7.31
N TRP A 153 -12.92 7.02 -7.13
CA TRP A 153 -13.27 5.74 -6.50
C TRP A 153 -13.55 5.83 -5.00
N ASP A 154 -12.97 6.81 -4.30
CA ASP A 154 -13.24 7.01 -2.88
C ASP A 154 -14.63 7.63 -2.68
N LEU A 155 -15.03 8.50 -3.60
CA LEU A 155 -16.37 9.08 -3.65
C LEU A 155 -17.46 7.99 -3.79
N LEU A 156 -17.16 6.92 -4.55
CA LEU A 156 -18.09 5.81 -4.75
C LEU A 156 -18.09 4.81 -3.59
N TYR A 157 -16.97 4.65 -2.89
CA TYR A 157 -16.77 3.56 -1.95
C TYR A 157 -16.55 3.99 -0.49
N ASP A 158 -16.46 5.29 -0.19
CA ASP A 158 -16.19 5.84 1.15
C ASP A 158 -15.01 5.16 1.87
N PHE A 159 -14.03 4.70 1.08
CA PHE A 159 -12.96 3.83 1.60
C PHE A 159 -12.11 4.54 2.65
N SER A 160 -11.83 5.84 2.46
CA SER A 160 -11.05 6.64 3.41
C SER A 160 -11.80 6.76 4.74
N ASP A 161 -13.11 6.93 4.72
CA ASP A 161 -13.94 7.01 5.93
C ASP A 161 -14.00 5.66 6.65
N VAL A 162 -14.16 4.58 5.88
CA VAL A 162 -14.11 3.22 6.40
C VAL A 162 -12.77 2.95 7.10
N CYS A 163 -11.65 3.35 6.47
CA CYS A 163 -10.33 3.17 7.06
C CYS A 163 -10.14 4.04 8.31
N ALA A 164 -10.53 5.31 8.25
CA ALA A 164 -10.43 6.22 9.38
C ALA A 164 -11.22 5.71 10.59
N HIS A 165 -12.43 5.27 10.34
CA HIS A 165 -13.28 4.71 11.38
C HIS A 165 -12.70 3.42 11.97
N ALA A 166 -12.27 2.48 11.12
CA ALA A 166 -11.64 1.23 11.55
C ALA A 166 -10.40 1.48 12.41
N MET A 167 -9.55 2.44 12.03
CA MET A 167 -8.36 2.80 12.81
C MET A 167 -8.72 3.42 14.15
N ARG A 168 -9.71 4.32 14.21
CA ARG A 168 -10.17 4.93 15.48
C ARG A 168 -10.74 3.90 16.44
N CYS A 169 -11.60 3.01 15.96
CA CYS A 169 -12.15 1.92 16.77
C CYS A 169 -11.07 0.99 17.30
N HIS A 170 -10.07 0.67 16.45
CA HIS A 170 -8.96 -0.18 16.83
C HIS A 170 -8.10 0.47 17.92
N ALA A 171 -7.75 1.74 17.77
CA ALA A 171 -6.97 2.48 18.76
C ALA A 171 -7.71 2.57 20.12
N ARG A 172 -9.01 2.84 20.10
CA ARG A 172 -9.84 2.87 21.33
C ARG A 172 -9.92 1.50 22.02
N ALA A 173 -10.17 0.42 21.24
CA ALA A 173 -10.24 -0.92 21.79
C ALA A 173 -8.91 -1.36 22.44
N ALA A 174 -7.77 -0.94 21.89
CA ALA A 174 -6.46 -1.20 22.48
C ALA A 174 -6.23 -0.42 23.78
N SER A 175 -6.70 0.84 23.86
CA SER A 175 -6.57 1.64 25.09
C SER A 175 -7.40 1.09 26.26
N THR A 176 -8.58 0.54 25.97
CA THR A 176 -9.46 -0.04 27.01
C THR A 176 -9.01 -1.42 27.48
N SER A 177 -8.27 -2.17 26.64
CA SER A 177 -7.86 -3.55 26.98
C SER A 177 -6.63 -3.65 27.90
N GLY A 178 -6.04 -2.53 28.32
CA GLY A 178 -4.83 -2.49 29.16
C GLY A 178 -3.59 -3.14 28.53
N ARG A 179 -3.68 -3.62 27.29
CA ARG A 179 -2.59 -4.21 26.50
C ARG A 179 -1.70 -3.16 25.83
N ALA A 180 -1.67 -1.96 26.35
CA ALA A 180 -0.68 -0.98 25.95
C ALA A 180 0.69 -1.46 26.43
N GLU A 181 1.31 -2.38 25.68
CA GLU A 181 2.74 -2.64 25.85
C GLU A 181 3.46 -1.30 25.76
N VAL A 182 4.41 -1.10 26.68
CA VAL A 182 5.25 0.09 26.75
C VAL A 182 5.78 0.39 25.36
N SER A 183 5.30 1.44 24.79
CA SER A 183 5.48 1.83 23.41
C SER A 183 6.96 2.06 23.08
N ALA A 184 7.53 1.17 22.32
CA ALA A 184 8.70 1.51 21.52
C ALA A 184 8.23 2.45 20.41
N GLY A 185 8.22 3.76 20.60
CA GLY A 185 7.80 4.82 19.69
C GLY A 185 7.57 4.48 18.21
N LEU A 186 7.36 5.42 17.36
CA LEU A 186 7.13 5.23 15.93
C LEU A 186 8.31 4.51 15.26
N GLN A 187 8.07 3.31 14.71
CA GLN A 187 9.10 2.53 14.03
C GLN A 187 8.94 2.63 12.51
N ARG A 188 10.02 2.95 11.82
CA ARG A 188 10.08 2.98 10.36
C ARG A 188 11.01 1.88 9.86
N ARG A 189 10.47 0.93 9.08
CA ARG A 189 11.23 -0.19 8.53
C ARG A 189 11.09 -0.24 7.01
N PHE A 190 12.10 -0.76 6.33
CA PHE A 190 12.05 -0.94 4.87
C PHE A 190 11.08 -2.08 4.50
N THR A 191 10.33 -1.90 3.40
CA THR A 191 9.42 -2.92 2.89
C THR A 191 10.07 -3.72 1.78
N TRP A 192 10.44 -4.95 2.08
CA TRP A 192 10.95 -5.89 1.07
C TRP A 192 9.84 -6.44 0.20
N SER A 193 10.09 -6.58 -1.10
CA SER A 193 9.14 -7.16 -2.05
C SER A 193 9.88 -7.90 -3.15
N LEU A 194 9.94 -9.22 -3.02
CA LEU A 194 10.66 -10.09 -3.97
C LEU A 194 10.27 -9.79 -5.42
N GLY A 195 8.96 -9.69 -5.72
CA GLY A 195 8.50 -9.43 -7.09
C GLY A 195 8.94 -8.08 -7.64
N ALA A 196 8.86 -6.99 -6.83
CA ALA A 196 9.33 -5.69 -7.26
C ALA A 196 10.86 -5.64 -7.39
N ASP A 197 11.55 -6.32 -6.50
CA ASP A 197 13.03 -6.35 -6.49
C ASP A 197 13.58 -7.14 -7.68
N LEU A 198 12.92 -8.24 -8.08
CA LEU A 198 13.25 -8.97 -9.30
C LEU A 198 13.01 -8.14 -10.57
N LEU A 199 11.90 -7.40 -10.65
CA LEU A 199 11.65 -6.49 -11.78
C LEU A 199 12.68 -5.36 -11.86
N ALA A 200 13.07 -4.81 -10.71
CA ALA A 200 14.12 -3.80 -10.63
C ALA A 200 15.50 -4.36 -11.05
N ALA A 201 15.82 -5.57 -10.62
CA ALA A 201 17.06 -6.25 -11.05
C ALA A 201 17.07 -6.49 -12.56
N GLY A 202 15.95 -6.95 -13.14
CA GLY A 202 15.79 -7.07 -14.59
C GLY A 202 16.00 -5.74 -15.32
N ALA A 203 15.44 -4.65 -14.82
CA ALA A 203 15.64 -3.31 -15.37
C ALA A 203 17.13 -2.92 -15.37
N THR A 204 17.84 -3.21 -14.29
CA THR A 204 19.27 -2.93 -14.16
C THR A 204 20.11 -3.75 -15.16
N VAL A 205 19.76 -5.02 -15.39
CA VAL A 205 20.42 -5.87 -16.40
C VAL A 205 20.25 -5.27 -17.80
N PHE A 206 19.01 -4.91 -18.20
CA PHE A 206 18.79 -4.30 -19.51
C PHE A 206 19.47 -2.95 -19.68
N LEU A 207 19.55 -2.14 -18.62
CA LEU A 207 20.32 -0.91 -18.64
C LEU A 207 21.82 -1.18 -18.87
N GLY A 208 22.38 -2.19 -18.21
CA GLY A 208 23.77 -2.65 -18.41
C GLY A 208 24.01 -3.11 -19.84
N LEU A 209 23.08 -3.87 -20.43
CA LEU A 209 23.17 -4.31 -21.83
C LEU A 209 23.13 -3.11 -22.80
N ALA A 210 22.26 -2.12 -22.55
CA ALA A 210 22.21 -0.91 -23.36
C ALA A 210 23.53 -0.14 -23.33
N LEU A 211 24.16 0.00 -22.15
CA LEU A 211 25.46 0.66 -22.00
C LEU A 211 26.56 -0.10 -22.73
N LEU A 212 26.59 -1.44 -22.62
CA LEU A 212 27.57 -2.29 -23.32
C LEU A 212 27.42 -2.20 -24.85
N ALA A 213 26.18 -2.19 -25.35
CA ALA A 213 25.92 -2.02 -26.77
C ALA A 213 26.34 -0.64 -27.28
N ALA A 214 26.10 0.42 -26.51
CA ALA A 214 26.50 1.78 -26.83
C ALA A 214 28.03 1.98 -26.88
N VAL A 215 28.80 1.20 -26.11
CA VAL A 215 30.27 1.26 -26.13
C VAL A 215 30.88 0.48 -27.28
N ARG A 216 30.15 -0.55 -27.80
CA ARG A 216 30.64 -1.40 -28.91
C ARG A 216 30.31 -0.87 -30.31
N GLY A 217 29.30 0.01 -30.43
CA GLY A 217 28.91 0.64 -31.70
C GLY A 217 29.59 1.98 -31.89
#